data_f56942beb5101468cf74324e189c40d3
#
_entry.id   f56942beb5101468cf74324e189c40d3
#
_cell.length_a   1.000
_cell.length_b   1.000
_cell.length_c   1.000
_cell.angle_alpha   90.00
_cell.angle_beta   90.00
_cell.angle_gamma   90.00
#
_symmetry.space_group_name_H-M   'P 1'
#
loop_
_entity.id
_entity.type
_entity.pdbx_description
1 polymer ?
#
loop_
_entity_poly.entity_id
_entity_poly.type
_entity_poly.pdbx_seq_one_letter_code
_entity_poly.pdbx_strand_id
1 'polypeptide(L)'
;MKYRHVQIGWAGIIALGIGFVVMAVAFGSIKRVNFPPGLFGAVALVFIVSVCVFGKLVTEIDGHEFGARFGILGWPNRVVELDEIAGVLPTRLSPLVGWGIRITTRGVVFNVSGRGAVIVGLNNGKQFLIGTDEPKVLADAINQSLSREPVFTMIRGAGAQPN
;
A
#
# COMPACT_ATOMS: atom_id res chain seq x y z
N MET A 1 17.59 -8.31 -8.24
CA MET A 1 17.96 -7.63 -6.97
C MET A 1 16.74 -7.68 -6.11
N LYS A 2 16.82 -8.10 -4.85
CA LYS A 2 15.67 -8.18 -3.98
C LYS A 2 15.58 -6.89 -3.17
N TYR A 3 14.58 -6.05 -3.46
CA TYR A 3 14.25 -4.88 -2.65
C TYR A 3 13.08 -5.23 -1.75
N ARG A 4 13.17 -4.91 -0.47
CA ARG A 4 12.06 -5.06 0.47
C ARG A 4 12.10 -3.93 1.48
N HIS A 5 11.00 -3.19 1.56
CA HIS A 5 10.80 -2.12 2.52
C HIS A 5 9.52 -2.36 3.31
N VAL A 6 9.58 -2.10 4.61
CA VAL A 6 8.44 -2.27 5.53
C VAL A 6 8.14 -0.93 6.16
N GLN A 7 7.00 -0.36 5.84
CA GLN A 7 6.51 0.87 6.46
C GLN A 7 5.46 0.54 7.52
N ILE A 8 5.65 1.07 8.73
CA ILE A 8 4.69 0.91 9.83
C ILE A 8 3.79 2.13 9.89
N GLY A 9 2.48 1.88 9.97
CA GLY A 9 1.45 2.91 10.04
C GLY A 9 1.26 3.50 11.43
N TRP A 10 2.34 3.98 12.09
CA TRP A 10 2.30 4.48 13.47
C TRP A 10 1.19 5.49 13.71
N ALA A 11 0.99 6.43 12.79
CA ALA A 11 -0.04 7.45 12.92
C ALA A 11 -1.45 6.84 12.94
N GLY A 12 -1.71 5.85 12.10
CA GLY A 12 -2.98 5.11 12.08
C GLY A 12 -3.18 4.27 13.35
N ILE A 13 -2.13 3.59 13.80
CA ILE A 13 -2.17 2.78 15.03
C ILE A 13 -2.47 3.67 16.24
N ILE A 14 -1.79 4.81 16.38
CA ILE A 14 -2.00 5.76 17.47
C ILE A 14 -3.43 6.34 17.42
N ALA A 15 -3.90 6.77 16.25
CA ALA A 15 -5.24 7.31 16.10
C ALA A 15 -6.33 6.28 16.46
N LEU A 16 -6.17 5.03 16.03
CA LEU A 16 -7.04 3.92 16.41
C LEU A 16 -6.98 3.67 17.93
N GLY A 17 -5.78 3.65 18.52
CA GLY A 17 -5.60 3.48 19.97
C GLY A 17 -6.30 4.56 20.78
N ILE A 18 -6.13 5.82 20.39
CA ILE A 18 -6.83 6.96 21.03
C ILE A 18 -8.35 6.80 20.89
N GLY A 19 -8.84 6.49 19.69
CA GLY A 19 -10.25 6.27 19.43
C GLY A 19 -10.83 5.14 20.31
N PHE A 20 -10.09 4.06 20.49
CA PHE A 20 -10.49 2.96 21.36
C PHE A 20 -10.56 3.39 22.82
N VAL A 21 -9.58 4.15 23.34
CA VAL A 21 -9.59 4.66 24.71
C VAL A 21 -10.76 5.60 24.94
N VAL A 22 -10.98 6.56 24.04
CA VAL A 22 -12.11 7.49 24.12
C VAL A 22 -13.44 6.74 24.16
N MET A 23 -13.59 5.75 23.31
CA MET A 23 -14.77 4.90 23.28
C MET A 23 -14.94 4.11 24.59
N ALA A 24 -13.87 3.51 25.12
CA ALA A 24 -13.92 2.77 26.38
C ALA A 24 -14.34 3.66 27.56
N VAL A 25 -13.81 4.88 27.63
CA VAL A 25 -14.21 5.89 28.62
C VAL A 25 -15.68 6.30 28.45
N ALA A 26 -16.12 6.54 27.22
CA ALA A 26 -17.53 6.87 26.93
C ALA A 26 -18.47 5.76 27.39
N PHE A 27 -18.17 4.50 27.06
CA PHE A 27 -18.94 3.35 27.50
C PHE A 27 -19.01 3.23 29.03
N GLY A 28 -17.88 3.44 29.73
CA GLY A 28 -17.82 3.40 31.18
C GLY A 28 -18.57 4.55 31.87
N SER A 29 -18.69 5.70 31.20
CA SER A 29 -19.31 6.92 31.74
C SER A 29 -20.85 6.96 31.58
N ILE A 30 -21.39 6.27 30.58
CA ILE A 30 -22.84 6.28 30.28
C ILE A 30 -23.54 5.19 31.09
N LYS A 31 -23.80 5.47 32.37
CA LYS A 31 -24.47 4.55 33.30
C LYS A 31 -25.96 4.27 32.98
N ARG A 32 -26.60 5.07 32.11
CA ARG A 32 -28.04 5.01 31.81
C ARG A 32 -28.39 4.13 30.61
N VAL A 33 -27.42 3.68 29.84
CA VAL A 33 -27.68 2.86 28.68
C VAL A 33 -27.16 1.45 28.93
N ASN A 34 -28.06 0.47 28.95
CA ASN A 34 -27.69 -0.93 29.00
C ASN A 34 -27.20 -1.37 27.61
N PHE A 35 -25.89 -1.31 27.39
CA PHE A 35 -25.31 -1.88 26.18
C PHE A 35 -25.28 -3.40 26.28
N PRO A 36 -25.53 -4.11 25.18
CA PRO A 36 -25.34 -5.58 25.15
C PRO A 36 -23.91 -5.92 25.60
N PRO A 37 -23.72 -6.90 26.49
CA PRO A 37 -22.40 -7.21 27.06
C PRO A 37 -21.35 -7.58 26.00
N GLY A 38 -21.77 -8.09 24.83
CA GLY A 38 -20.88 -8.39 23.72
C GLY A 38 -20.46 -7.21 22.83
N LEU A 39 -21.14 -6.05 22.94
CA LEU A 39 -20.89 -4.92 22.04
C LEU A 39 -19.46 -4.36 22.18
N PHE A 40 -18.99 -4.19 23.41
CA PHE A 40 -17.62 -3.73 23.65
C PHE A 40 -16.57 -4.68 23.08
N GLY A 41 -16.78 -5.99 23.27
CA GLY A 41 -15.91 -7.02 22.68
C GLY A 41 -15.91 -7.01 21.15
N ALA A 42 -17.08 -6.84 20.53
CA ALA A 42 -17.19 -6.74 19.08
C ALA A 42 -16.44 -5.50 18.54
N VAL A 43 -16.58 -4.34 19.18
CA VAL A 43 -15.88 -3.14 18.77
C VAL A 43 -14.36 -3.27 18.99
N ALA A 44 -13.93 -3.82 20.12
CA ALA A 44 -12.51 -4.11 20.37
C ALA A 44 -11.93 -5.03 19.29
N LEU A 45 -12.66 -6.06 18.87
CA LEU A 45 -12.24 -6.95 17.79
C LEU A 45 -12.07 -6.17 16.47
N VAL A 46 -12.99 -5.28 16.11
CA VAL A 46 -12.89 -4.45 14.90
C VAL A 46 -11.62 -3.58 14.94
N PHE A 47 -11.29 -2.98 16.10
CA PHE A 47 -10.05 -2.21 16.25
C PHE A 47 -8.80 -3.08 16.06
N ILE A 48 -8.76 -4.26 16.69
CA ILE A 48 -7.64 -5.20 16.55
C ILE A 48 -7.47 -5.62 15.09
N VAL A 49 -8.54 -6.03 14.43
CA VAL A 49 -8.53 -6.40 13.01
C VAL A 49 -8.05 -5.24 12.13
N SER A 50 -8.51 -4.01 12.41
CA SER A 50 -8.07 -2.82 11.65
C SER A 50 -6.57 -2.59 11.78
N VAL A 51 -6.00 -2.71 12.98
CA VAL A 51 -4.55 -2.61 13.19
C VAL A 51 -3.80 -3.74 12.48
N CYS A 52 -4.29 -4.97 12.55
CA CYS A 52 -3.69 -6.12 11.88
C CYS A 52 -3.67 -5.97 10.35
N VAL A 53 -4.73 -5.40 9.77
CA VAL A 53 -4.87 -5.22 8.32
C VAL A 53 -4.12 -3.98 7.82
N PHE A 54 -4.24 -2.83 8.51
CA PHE A 54 -3.72 -1.54 8.03
C PHE A 54 -2.48 -1.05 8.78
N GLY A 55 -1.99 -1.80 9.77
CA GLY A 55 -0.87 -1.36 10.60
C GLY A 55 0.49 -1.34 9.91
N LYS A 56 0.66 -2.03 8.79
CA LYS A 56 1.90 -2.02 8.01
C LYS A 56 1.66 -2.16 6.50
N LEU A 57 2.60 -1.66 5.72
CA LEU A 57 2.70 -1.85 4.28
C LEU A 57 4.08 -2.41 3.95
N VAL A 58 4.12 -3.54 3.30
CA VAL A 58 5.35 -4.16 2.79
C VAL A 58 5.39 -3.94 1.30
N THR A 59 6.45 -3.29 0.83
CA THR A 59 6.73 -3.10 -0.60
C THR A 59 7.94 -3.95 -0.95
N GLU A 60 7.82 -4.79 -1.95
CA GLU A 60 8.92 -5.67 -2.36
C GLU A 60 9.03 -5.77 -3.88
N ILE A 61 10.27 -5.96 -4.36
CA ILE A 61 10.57 -6.33 -5.74
C ILE A 61 11.27 -7.68 -5.66
N ASP A 62 10.66 -8.70 -6.23
CA ASP A 62 11.21 -10.07 -6.25
C ASP A 62 11.16 -10.64 -7.67
N GLY A 63 12.37 -10.82 -8.26
CA GLY A 63 12.48 -11.29 -9.63
C GLY A 63 11.86 -10.33 -10.63
N HIS A 64 10.74 -10.73 -11.23
CA HIS A 64 10.00 -10.00 -12.25
C HIS A 64 8.73 -9.29 -11.70
N GLU A 65 8.48 -9.37 -10.39
CA GLU A 65 7.27 -8.83 -9.78
C GLU A 65 7.56 -7.68 -8.84
N PHE A 66 6.70 -6.67 -8.89
CA PHE A 66 6.61 -5.59 -7.92
C PHE A 66 5.33 -5.76 -7.10
N GLY A 67 5.45 -5.87 -5.78
CA GLY A 67 4.34 -6.11 -4.87
C GLY A 67 4.23 -5.10 -3.74
N ALA A 68 3.00 -4.72 -3.40
CA ALA A 68 2.64 -4.00 -2.20
C ALA A 68 1.61 -4.80 -1.41
N ARG A 69 1.91 -5.13 -0.16
CA ARG A 69 1.09 -5.99 0.70
C ARG A 69 0.80 -5.31 2.02
N PHE A 70 -0.47 -5.29 2.40
CA PHE A 70 -0.92 -4.72 3.67
C PHE A 70 -0.96 -5.74 4.80
N GLY A 71 -0.76 -5.23 6.01
CA GLY A 71 -1.02 -5.95 7.23
C GLY A 71 -0.06 -7.11 7.50
N ILE A 72 -0.44 -7.89 8.51
CA ILE A 72 0.31 -9.07 8.94
C ILE A 72 0.09 -10.23 7.97
N LEU A 73 -1.13 -10.36 7.45
CA LEU A 73 -1.54 -11.42 6.52
C LEU A 73 -1.16 -11.13 5.06
N GLY A 74 -0.59 -9.96 4.75
CA GLY A 74 -0.26 -9.58 3.38
C GLY A 74 -1.48 -9.31 2.50
N TRP A 75 -2.64 -9.05 3.08
CA TRP A 75 -3.90 -8.74 2.40
C TRP A 75 -4.55 -7.49 3.02
N PRO A 76 -5.12 -6.58 2.21
CA PRO A 76 -5.14 -6.59 0.75
C PRO A 76 -3.77 -6.36 0.12
N ASN A 77 -3.58 -6.84 -1.12
CA ASN A 77 -2.32 -6.71 -1.83
C ASN A 77 -2.52 -6.18 -3.26
N ARG A 78 -1.44 -5.69 -3.84
CA ARG A 78 -1.32 -5.36 -5.26
C ARG A 78 0.02 -5.88 -5.75
N VAL A 79 -0.01 -6.79 -6.71
CA VAL A 79 1.16 -7.32 -7.39
C VAL A 79 1.02 -6.99 -8.87
N VAL A 80 2.10 -6.57 -9.49
CA VAL A 80 2.20 -6.30 -10.93
C VAL A 80 3.54 -6.80 -11.44
N GLU A 81 3.58 -7.30 -12.65
CA GLU A 81 4.81 -7.67 -13.32
C GLU A 81 5.59 -6.40 -13.70
N LEU A 82 6.92 -6.47 -13.64
CA LEU A 82 7.76 -5.32 -13.95
C LEU A 82 7.62 -4.88 -15.41
N ASP A 83 7.38 -5.80 -16.32
CA ASP A 83 7.15 -5.54 -17.75
C ASP A 83 5.82 -4.81 -18.03
N GLU A 84 4.84 -4.88 -17.11
CA GLU A 84 3.61 -4.08 -17.17
C GLU A 84 3.82 -2.63 -16.77
N ILE A 85 4.94 -2.29 -16.12
CA ILE A 85 5.22 -0.94 -15.60
C ILE A 85 5.81 -0.08 -16.71
N ALA A 86 5.07 0.96 -17.12
CA ALA A 86 5.53 1.95 -18.09
C ALA A 86 6.54 2.94 -17.47
N GLY A 87 6.44 3.20 -16.16
CA GLY A 87 7.33 4.10 -15.45
C GLY A 87 6.84 4.42 -14.05
N VAL A 88 7.74 5.02 -13.27
CA VAL A 88 7.47 5.40 -11.88
C VAL A 88 7.92 6.82 -11.61
N LEU A 89 7.15 7.54 -10.77
CA LEU A 89 7.43 8.92 -10.41
C LEU A 89 7.24 9.12 -8.90
N PRO A 90 8.30 9.56 -8.18
CA PRO A 90 8.14 9.94 -6.77
C PRO A 90 7.25 11.18 -6.65
N THR A 91 6.33 11.16 -5.69
CA THR A 91 5.35 12.22 -5.48
C THR A 91 5.04 12.42 -4.00
N ARG A 92 4.20 13.41 -3.72
CA ARG A 92 3.64 13.65 -2.38
C ARG A 92 2.13 13.61 -2.44
N LEU A 93 1.54 12.88 -1.51
CA LEU A 93 0.09 12.81 -1.33
C LEU A 93 -0.42 14.10 -0.67
N SER A 94 -1.64 14.52 -1.06
CA SER A 94 -2.36 15.54 -0.33
C SER A 94 -2.69 15.05 1.08
N PRO A 95 -2.65 15.92 2.10
CA PRO A 95 -3.06 15.55 3.47
C PRO A 95 -4.49 14.98 3.54
N LEU A 96 -5.36 15.37 2.61
CA LEU A 96 -6.75 14.93 2.54
C LEU A 96 -6.92 13.48 2.07
N VAL A 97 -5.89 12.90 1.45
CA VAL A 97 -5.94 11.49 0.99
C VAL A 97 -6.01 10.54 2.19
N GLY A 98 -5.32 10.88 3.29
CA GLY A 98 -5.33 10.07 4.51
C GLY A 98 -4.60 8.73 4.36
N TRP A 99 -4.97 7.79 5.23
CA TRP A 99 -4.36 6.44 5.29
C TRP A 99 -5.34 5.37 4.81
N GLY A 100 -4.81 4.17 4.51
CA GLY A 100 -5.55 3.03 4.01
C GLY A 100 -5.51 2.93 2.48
N ILE A 101 -6.54 2.26 1.93
CA ILE A 101 -6.73 2.15 0.48
C ILE A 101 -7.79 3.16 0.07
N ARG A 102 -7.45 4.02 -0.88
CA ARG A 102 -8.33 5.08 -1.36
C ARG A 102 -8.38 5.13 -2.88
N ILE A 103 -9.57 5.33 -3.41
CA ILE A 103 -9.76 5.60 -4.85
C ILE A 103 -9.71 7.11 -5.04
N THR A 104 -8.82 7.56 -5.89
CA THR A 104 -8.64 8.98 -6.24
C THR A 104 -8.74 9.18 -7.75
N THR A 105 -8.79 10.42 -8.19
CA THR A 105 -8.75 10.75 -9.63
C THR A 105 -7.45 10.33 -10.32
N ARG A 106 -6.39 10.12 -9.55
CA ARG A 106 -5.09 9.64 -10.02
C ARG A 106 -4.91 8.12 -9.90
N GLY A 107 -5.97 7.38 -9.56
CA GLY A 107 -5.91 5.94 -9.34
C GLY A 107 -6.06 5.53 -7.88
N VAL A 108 -5.86 4.25 -7.61
CA VAL A 108 -5.94 3.69 -6.26
C VAL A 108 -4.66 4.01 -5.51
N VAL A 109 -4.80 4.55 -4.29
CA VAL A 109 -3.71 4.87 -3.38
C VAL A 109 -3.65 3.82 -2.29
N PHE A 110 -2.47 3.27 -2.07
CA PHE A 110 -2.13 2.35 -0.97
C PHE A 110 -1.20 3.08 -0.02
N ASN A 111 -1.68 3.54 1.14
CA ASN A 111 -0.89 4.33 2.09
C ASN A 111 -1.19 3.91 3.54
N VAL A 112 -0.16 3.71 4.37
CA VAL A 112 -0.32 3.42 5.80
C VAL A 112 0.12 4.57 6.69
N SER A 113 1.04 5.43 6.21
CA SER A 113 1.49 6.60 6.96
C SER A 113 2.24 7.58 6.05
N GLY A 114 2.39 8.82 6.53
CA GLY A 114 3.16 9.83 5.82
C GLY A 114 2.46 10.41 4.59
N ARG A 115 3.24 11.15 3.81
CA ARG A 115 2.79 11.85 2.60
C ARG A 115 3.65 11.53 1.37
N GLY A 116 4.77 10.84 1.55
CA GLY A 116 5.58 10.36 0.44
C GLY A 116 4.87 9.23 -0.30
N ALA A 117 4.99 9.20 -1.62
CA ALA A 117 4.43 8.13 -2.43
C ALA A 117 5.17 8.01 -3.77
N VAL A 118 4.97 6.88 -4.43
CA VAL A 118 5.39 6.64 -5.81
C VAL A 118 4.15 6.38 -6.65
N ILE A 119 4.02 7.11 -7.76
CA ILE A 119 3.06 6.81 -8.82
C ILE A 119 3.67 5.70 -9.66
N VAL A 120 2.94 4.62 -9.86
CA VAL A 120 3.30 3.51 -10.76
C VAL A 120 2.34 3.56 -11.92
N GLY A 121 2.85 3.95 -13.09
CA GLY A 121 2.12 3.93 -14.36
C GLY A 121 2.29 2.58 -15.05
N LEU A 122 1.19 2.06 -15.60
CA LEU A 122 1.14 0.79 -16.31
C LEU A 122 1.03 1.02 -17.82
N ASN A 123 1.52 0.07 -18.61
CA ASN A 123 1.46 0.09 -20.08
C ASN A 123 0.03 0.20 -20.64
N ASN A 124 -0.98 -0.22 -19.85
CA ASN A 124 -2.39 -0.12 -20.21
C ASN A 124 -3.01 1.27 -19.92
N GLY A 125 -2.20 2.28 -19.57
CA GLY A 125 -2.63 3.64 -19.24
C GLY A 125 -3.23 3.81 -17.84
N LYS A 126 -3.38 2.73 -17.06
CA LYS A 126 -3.80 2.82 -15.67
C LYS A 126 -2.62 3.18 -14.78
N GLN A 127 -2.92 3.72 -13.60
CA GLN A 127 -1.91 4.02 -12.60
C GLN A 127 -2.43 3.77 -11.18
N PHE A 128 -1.51 3.54 -10.27
CA PHE A 128 -1.77 3.45 -8.84
C PHE A 128 -0.64 4.11 -8.05
N LEU A 129 -0.90 4.42 -6.79
CA LEU A 129 0.05 5.10 -5.93
C LEU A 129 0.35 4.24 -4.71
N ILE A 130 1.63 4.16 -4.36
CA ILE A 130 2.09 3.46 -3.16
C ILE A 130 2.72 4.48 -2.22
N GLY A 131 2.16 4.60 -1.03
CA GLY A 131 2.72 5.38 0.07
C GLY A 131 4.04 4.77 0.55
N THR A 132 5.03 5.61 0.77
CA THR A 132 6.33 5.22 1.32
C THR A 132 6.98 6.43 1.98
N ASP A 133 7.80 6.20 2.99
CA ASP A 133 8.66 7.20 3.62
C ASP A 133 9.92 7.50 2.78
N GLU A 134 10.26 6.60 1.84
CA GLU A 134 11.43 6.71 0.95
C GLU A 134 11.04 6.71 -0.54
N PRO A 135 10.27 7.71 -1.04
CA PRO A 135 9.71 7.67 -2.40
C PRO A 135 10.78 7.67 -3.50
N LYS A 136 11.92 8.34 -3.29
CA LYS A 136 13.01 8.33 -4.26
C LYS A 136 13.70 6.97 -4.33
N VAL A 137 14.01 6.38 -3.17
CA VAL A 137 14.69 5.07 -3.09
C VAL A 137 13.83 3.99 -3.74
N LEU A 138 12.52 3.98 -3.47
CA LEU A 138 11.60 3.04 -4.09
C LEU A 138 11.52 3.24 -5.61
N ALA A 139 11.40 4.48 -6.09
CA ALA A 139 11.35 4.77 -7.52
C ALA A 139 12.64 4.35 -8.23
N ASP A 140 13.80 4.63 -7.61
CA ASP A 140 15.10 4.22 -8.16
C ASP A 140 15.25 2.70 -8.19
N ALA A 141 14.79 1.98 -7.16
CA ALA A 141 14.83 0.53 -7.11
C ALA A 141 13.97 -0.11 -8.22
N ILE A 142 12.77 0.44 -8.46
CA ILE A 142 11.91 -0.02 -9.56
C ILE A 142 12.57 0.28 -10.91
N ASN A 143 13.04 1.51 -11.15
CA ASN A 143 13.70 1.90 -12.40
C ASN A 143 14.94 1.04 -12.69
N GLN A 144 15.75 0.74 -11.68
CA GLN A 144 16.90 -0.17 -11.84
C GLN A 144 16.46 -1.59 -12.20
N SER A 145 15.32 -2.03 -11.69
CA SER A 145 14.79 -3.35 -12.01
C SER A 145 14.24 -3.40 -13.43
N LEU A 146 13.55 -2.33 -13.88
CA LEU A 146 13.09 -2.18 -15.28
C LEU A 146 14.25 -2.17 -16.28
N SER A 147 15.36 -1.46 -15.94
CA SER A 147 16.53 -1.35 -16.80
C SER A 147 17.34 -2.65 -16.91
N ARG A 148 17.12 -3.62 -16.02
CA ARG A 148 17.79 -4.93 -16.01
C ARG A 148 17.03 -6.02 -16.77
N GLU A 149 15.78 -5.79 -17.14
CA GLU A 149 15.10 -6.66 -18.09
C GLU A 149 15.88 -6.62 -19.40
N PRO A 150 16.48 -7.74 -19.84
CA PRO A 150 17.32 -7.72 -21.04
C PRO A 150 16.47 -7.38 -22.25
N VAL A 151 16.99 -6.51 -23.10
CA VAL A 151 16.54 -6.18 -24.47
C VAL A 151 16.40 -7.43 -25.36
N PHE A 152 16.34 -8.62 -24.77
CA PHE A 152 16.28 -9.90 -25.47
C PHE A 152 14.94 -10.18 -26.16
N THR A 153 13.89 -9.47 -25.74
CA THR A 153 12.55 -9.68 -26.33
C THR A 153 12.34 -8.88 -27.62
N MET A 154 13.09 -7.81 -27.85
CA MET A 154 12.98 -7.02 -29.10
C MET A 154 13.65 -7.67 -30.32
N ILE A 155 14.56 -8.61 -30.13
CA ILE A 155 15.28 -9.25 -31.24
C ILE A 155 14.48 -10.43 -31.82
N ARG A 156 13.52 -10.97 -31.10
CA ARG A 156 12.74 -12.14 -31.58
C ARG A 156 11.60 -11.77 -32.53
N GLY A 157 11.25 -10.49 -32.65
CA GLY A 157 10.21 -10.01 -33.58
C GLY A 157 10.72 -9.54 -34.96
N ALA A 158 12.03 -9.36 -35.11
CA ALA A 158 12.60 -8.79 -36.36
C ALA A 158 13.23 -9.81 -37.30
N GLY A 159 13.17 -11.13 -36.99
CA GLY A 159 13.90 -12.17 -37.70
C GLY A 159 13.09 -13.27 -38.38
N ALA A 160 11.80 -13.08 -38.66
CA ALA A 160 11.00 -14.06 -39.38
C ALA A 160 10.22 -13.41 -40.52
N GLN A 161 10.93 -13.09 -41.61
CA GLN A 161 10.32 -13.03 -42.95
C GLN A 161 10.71 -14.32 -43.67
N PRO A 162 9.77 -15.21 -43.98
CA PRO A 162 10.04 -16.29 -44.94
C PRO A 162 9.94 -15.76 -46.36
N ASN A 163 10.95 -16.05 -47.14
CA ASN A 163 10.89 -16.08 -48.61
C ASN A 163 9.93 -17.16 -49.06
#